data_b6bd41b19b12e08e3f8d1cb0e1639fb8
#
_entry.id   b6bd41b19b12e08e3f8d1cb0e1639fb8
#
_cell.length_a   1.000
_cell.length_b   1.000
_cell.length_c   1.000
_cell.angle_alpha   90.00
_cell.angle_beta   90.00
_cell.angle_gamma   90.00
#
_symmetry.space_group_name_H-M   'P 1'
#
loop_
_entity.id
_entity.type
_entity.pdbx_description
1 polymer ?
#
loop_
_entity_poly.entity_id
_entity_poly.type
_entity_poly.pdbx_seq_one_letter_code
_entity_poly.pdbx_strand_id
1 'polypeptide(L)'
;ALRGFISKSPKEYYEEGVRSSMRFVADNTPDDVMFHHNRKITDAYIQEYLGNQGVKFASDFQEQLSQIIWQKYILTFLQTPYNAFFEYRRTGVPNIPINPKSNRNIPSDKMPLRWMYPSEELDYNMDNVSKSISDQYGGSDDYMGVMWILK
;
A
#
# COMPACT_ATOMS: atom_id res chain seq x y z
N ALA A 1 -2.75 5.75 17.96
CA ALA A 1 -2.85 4.64 18.91
C ALA A 1 -1.55 3.82 18.92
N LEU A 2 -1.21 3.06 17.87
CA LEU A 2 -0.05 2.14 17.89
C LEU A 2 1.28 2.81 18.32
N ARG A 3 1.50 4.07 17.96
CA ARG A 3 2.69 4.86 18.35
C ARG A 3 2.45 5.77 19.57
N GLY A 4 1.36 5.61 20.30
CA GLY A 4 1.06 6.36 21.52
C GLY A 4 0.51 7.77 21.34
N PHE A 5 0.27 8.25 20.11
CA PHE A 5 -0.23 9.63 19.88
C PHE A 5 -1.70 9.83 20.28
N ILE A 6 -2.47 8.74 20.44
CA ILE A 6 -3.88 8.77 20.86
C ILE A 6 -4.17 7.63 21.82
N SER A 7 -5.13 7.82 22.72
CA SER A 7 -5.35 6.98 23.89
C SER A 7 -6.15 5.70 23.65
N LYS A 8 -6.97 5.63 22.59
CA LYS A 8 -7.77 4.45 22.29
C LYS A 8 -6.87 3.27 21.85
N SER A 9 -7.26 2.04 22.17
CA SER A 9 -6.52 0.84 21.83
C SER A 9 -6.25 0.72 20.31
N PRO A 10 -5.03 0.37 19.89
CA PRO A 10 -4.72 0.09 18.49
C PRO A 10 -5.63 -0.98 17.89
N LYS A 11 -5.96 -2.02 18.67
CA LYS A 11 -6.86 -3.10 18.25
C LYS A 11 -8.26 -2.57 17.94
N GLU A 12 -8.80 -1.71 18.79
CA GLU A 12 -10.13 -1.13 18.57
C GLU A 12 -10.19 -0.31 17.28
N TYR A 13 -9.18 0.52 17.00
CA TYR A 13 -9.12 1.28 15.75
C TYR A 13 -8.97 0.37 14.53
N TYR A 14 -8.15 -0.68 14.63
CA TYR A 14 -7.98 -1.64 13.56
C TYR A 14 -9.29 -2.35 13.23
N GLU A 15 -9.94 -2.95 14.23
CA GLU A 15 -11.20 -3.67 14.04
C GLU A 15 -12.33 -2.74 13.56
N GLU A 16 -12.42 -1.52 14.10
CA GLU A 16 -13.41 -0.55 13.68
C GLU A 16 -13.18 -0.09 12.23
N GLY A 17 -11.94 0.13 11.85
CA GLY A 17 -11.57 0.45 10.47
C GLY A 17 -11.97 -0.65 9.49
N VAL A 18 -11.69 -1.91 9.82
CA VAL A 18 -12.12 -3.06 9.01
C VAL A 18 -13.64 -3.14 8.91
N ARG A 19 -14.36 -3.02 10.05
CA ARG A 19 -15.83 -3.04 10.07
C ARG A 19 -16.44 -1.94 9.20
N SER A 20 -15.95 -0.72 9.38
CA SER A 20 -16.46 0.44 8.63
C SER A 20 -16.21 0.30 7.14
N SER A 21 -15.04 -0.18 6.75
CA SER A 21 -14.69 -0.42 5.36
C SER A 21 -15.59 -1.50 4.73
N MET A 22 -15.79 -2.62 5.41
CA MET A 22 -16.63 -3.71 4.90
C MET A 22 -18.12 -3.31 4.81
N ARG A 23 -18.62 -2.55 5.80
CA ARG A 23 -19.98 -1.99 5.74
C ARG A 23 -20.13 -1.01 4.60
N PHE A 24 -19.16 -0.12 4.41
CA PHE A 24 -19.18 0.81 3.28
C PHE A 24 -19.30 0.07 1.93
N VAL A 25 -18.54 -1.01 1.74
CA VAL A 25 -18.65 -1.85 0.54
C VAL A 25 -20.04 -2.50 0.45
N ALA A 26 -20.56 -3.06 1.55
CA ALA A 26 -21.87 -3.69 1.58
C ALA A 26 -22.99 -2.70 1.21
N ASP A 27 -22.95 -1.50 1.79
CA ASP A 27 -23.98 -0.46 1.60
C ASP A 27 -23.95 0.16 0.18
N ASN A 28 -22.80 0.12 -0.48
CA ASN A 28 -22.60 0.71 -1.81
C ASN A 28 -22.53 -0.34 -2.93
N THR A 29 -22.72 -1.62 -2.63
CA THR A 29 -22.76 -2.70 -3.62
C THR A 29 -24.20 -3.11 -3.87
N PRO A 30 -24.69 -3.15 -5.13
CA PRO A 30 -26.03 -3.63 -5.44
C PRO A 30 -26.26 -5.04 -4.91
N ASP A 31 -27.46 -5.31 -4.38
CA ASP A 31 -27.88 -6.64 -3.93
C ASP A 31 -28.24 -7.54 -5.14
N ASP A 32 -27.21 -7.88 -5.91
CA ASP A 32 -27.28 -8.74 -7.08
C ASP A 32 -26.15 -9.77 -7.04
N VAL A 33 -26.49 -11.01 -7.41
CA VAL A 33 -25.56 -12.16 -7.46
C VAL A 33 -24.33 -11.88 -8.32
N MET A 34 -24.47 -11.05 -9.35
CA MET A 34 -23.36 -10.64 -10.20
C MET A 34 -22.25 -9.92 -9.40
N PHE A 35 -22.61 -9.15 -8.37
CA PHE A 35 -21.65 -8.39 -7.56
C PHE A 35 -21.18 -9.17 -6.32
N HIS A 36 -22.07 -9.82 -5.61
CA HIS A 36 -21.72 -10.48 -4.34
C HIS A 36 -21.47 -12.01 -4.45
N HIS A 37 -21.72 -12.63 -5.60
CA HIS A 37 -21.50 -14.06 -5.87
C HIS A 37 -22.06 -14.98 -4.76
N ASN A 38 -23.25 -14.69 -4.25
CA ASN A 38 -23.89 -15.34 -3.10
C ASN A 38 -23.13 -15.21 -1.76
N ARG A 39 -22.18 -14.26 -1.64
CA ARG A 39 -21.44 -13.98 -0.41
C ARG A 39 -21.67 -12.53 0.04
N LYS A 40 -22.83 -12.30 0.66
CA LYS A 40 -23.14 -10.96 1.19
C LYS A 40 -22.26 -10.63 2.40
N ILE A 41 -21.79 -9.38 2.47
CA ILE A 41 -21.09 -8.87 3.63
C ILE A 41 -22.12 -8.52 4.71
N THR A 42 -22.32 -9.43 5.64
CA THR A 42 -23.18 -9.27 6.81
C THR A 42 -22.36 -9.01 8.06
N ASP A 43 -22.97 -8.54 9.13
CA ASP A 43 -22.27 -8.38 10.42
C ASP A 43 -21.68 -9.69 10.94
N ALA A 44 -22.35 -10.81 10.71
CA ALA A 44 -21.82 -12.15 11.03
C ALA A 44 -20.55 -12.45 10.21
N TYR A 45 -20.56 -12.18 8.91
CA TYR A 45 -19.41 -12.36 8.04
C TYR A 45 -18.25 -11.45 8.46
N ILE A 46 -18.52 -10.20 8.86
CA ILE A 46 -17.48 -9.28 9.36
C ILE A 46 -16.85 -9.81 10.66
N GLN A 47 -17.64 -10.36 11.57
CA GLN A 47 -17.13 -10.97 12.80
C GLN A 47 -16.27 -12.20 12.52
N GLU A 48 -16.71 -13.06 11.62
CA GLU A 48 -15.93 -14.22 11.17
C GLU A 48 -14.61 -13.79 10.54
N TYR A 49 -14.63 -12.79 9.65
CA TYR A 49 -13.43 -12.23 9.02
C TYR A 49 -12.41 -11.72 10.05
N LEU A 50 -12.85 -10.93 11.04
CA LEU A 50 -12.00 -10.43 12.13
C LEU A 50 -11.46 -11.52 13.05
N GLY A 51 -12.13 -12.67 13.11
CA GLY A 51 -11.69 -13.84 13.86
C GLY A 51 -10.63 -14.69 13.16
N ASN A 52 -10.46 -14.54 11.84
CA ASN A 52 -9.51 -15.31 11.06
C ASN A 52 -8.05 -15.08 11.54
N GLN A 53 -7.27 -16.14 11.57
CA GLN A 53 -5.89 -16.11 12.10
C GLN A 53 -5.01 -15.04 11.43
N GLY A 54 -5.15 -14.79 10.14
CA GLY A 54 -4.38 -13.77 9.42
C GLY A 54 -4.90 -12.34 9.60
N VAL A 55 -6.11 -12.16 10.16
CA VAL A 55 -6.77 -10.86 10.35
C VAL A 55 -6.82 -10.46 11.81
N LYS A 56 -6.97 -11.43 12.73
CA LYS A 56 -7.00 -11.19 14.17
C LYS A 56 -5.78 -10.38 14.58
N PHE A 57 -6.03 -9.21 15.22
CA PHE A 57 -4.97 -8.27 15.55
C PHE A 57 -3.89 -8.91 16.42
N ALA A 58 -2.66 -8.82 15.97
CA ALA A 58 -1.49 -9.43 16.59
C ALA A 58 -1.08 -8.74 17.90
N SER A 59 -0.15 -9.33 18.63
CA SER A 59 0.44 -8.72 19.83
C SER A 59 1.77 -8.01 19.56
N ASP A 60 2.51 -8.44 18.53
CA ASP A 60 3.79 -7.85 18.15
C ASP A 60 3.59 -6.56 17.33
N PHE A 61 4.42 -5.56 17.60
CA PHE A 61 4.31 -4.24 16.96
C PHE A 61 4.50 -4.29 15.44
N GLN A 62 5.45 -5.08 14.95
CA GLN A 62 5.74 -5.16 13.52
C GLN A 62 4.63 -5.91 12.78
N GLU A 63 4.10 -6.95 13.39
CA GLU A 63 2.94 -7.67 12.86
C GLU A 63 1.69 -6.79 12.85
N GLN A 64 1.45 -6.02 13.91
CA GLN A 64 0.35 -5.04 13.98
C GLN A 64 0.46 -4.00 12.86
N LEU A 65 1.66 -3.45 12.67
CA LEU A 65 1.92 -2.47 11.60
C LEU A 65 1.66 -3.10 10.22
N SER A 66 2.17 -4.29 10.01
CA SER A 66 1.96 -5.04 8.77
C SER A 66 0.48 -5.30 8.49
N GLN A 67 -0.27 -5.76 9.50
CA GLN A 67 -1.72 -6.00 9.38
C GLN A 67 -2.49 -4.73 9.02
N ILE A 68 -2.19 -3.60 9.67
CA ILE A 68 -2.82 -2.32 9.35
C ILE A 68 -2.56 -1.93 7.89
N ILE A 69 -1.34 -2.07 7.40
CA ILE A 69 -0.98 -1.71 6.03
C ILE A 69 -1.62 -2.67 5.03
N TRP A 70 -1.67 -3.98 5.33
CA TRP A 70 -2.38 -4.95 4.49
C TRP A 70 -3.87 -4.61 4.37
N GLN A 71 -4.55 -4.23 5.46
CA GLN A 71 -5.96 -3.82 5.40
C GLN A 71 -6.14 -2.52 4.61
N LYS A 72 -5.22 -1.56 4.74
CA LYS A 72 -5.20 -0.37 3.88
C LYS A 72 -5.03 -0.74 2.41
N TYR A 73 -4.13 -1.67 2.09
CA TYR A 73 -3.94 -2.15 0.72
C TYR A 73 -5.23 -2.75 0.16
N ILE A 74 -5.89 -3.62 0.90
CA ILE A 74 -7.16 -4.25 0.48
C ILE A 74 -8.24 -3.18 0.24
N LEU A 75 -8.37 -2.21 1.15
CA LEU A 75 -9.34 -1.13 1.03
C LEU A 75 -9.10 -0.25 -0.20
N THR A 76 -7.83 0.05 -0.50
CA THR A 76 -7.46 0.97 -1.59
C THR A 76 -7.25 0.27 -2.93
N PHE A 77 -7.31 -1.06 -2.95
CA PHE A 77 -7.13 -1.86 -4.16
C PHE A 77 -8.13 -1.45 -5.25
N LEU A 78 -7.63 -1.15 -6.43
CA LEU A 78 -8.36 -0.62 -7.58
C LEU A 78 -9.08 0.74 -7.37
N GLN A 79 -8.99 1.35 -6.20
CA GLN A 79 -9.63 2.65 -5.91
C GLN A 79 -8.62 3.80 -5.94
N THR A 80 -7.45 3.59 -5.32
CA THR A 80 -6.39 4.59 -5.24
C THR A 80 -5.05 3.93 -5.60
N PRO A 81 -4.70 3.89 -6.88
CA PRO A 81 -3.65 2.98 -7.41
C PRO A 81 -2.26 3.22 -6.82
N TYR A 82 -1.95 4.43 -6.39
CA TYR A 82 -0.60 4.75 -5.88
C TYR A 82 -0.46 4.60 -4.36
N ASN A 83 -1.52 4.44 -3.59
CA ASN A 83 -1.43 4.36 -2.12
C ASN A 83 -0.59 3.17 -1.67
N ALA A 84 -0.77 2.00 -2.26
CA ALA A 84 0.02 0.81 -1.95
C ALA A 84 1.51 1.02 -2.24
N PHE A 85 1.83 1.68 -3.35
CA PHE A 85 3.21 2.00 -3.73
C PHE A 85 3.87 2.97 -2.74
N PHE A 86 3.17 4.02 -2.32
CA PHE A 86 3.70 4.95 -1.32
C PHE A 86 3.88 4.29 0.06
N GLU A 87 2.93 3.46 0.49
CA GLU A 87 3.08 2.71 1.74
C GLU A 87 4.23 1.70 1.68
N TYR A 88 4.38 0.98 0.57
CA TYR A 88 5.51 0.09 0.37
C TYR A 88 6.85 0.82 0.45
N ARG A 89 6.99 1.95 -0.24
CA ARG A 89 8.21 2.75 -0.20
C ARG A 89 8.56 3.25 1.20
N ARG A 90 7.55 3.58 2.00
CA ARG A 90 7.72 4.09 3.36
C ARG A 90 7.99 3.01 4.40
N THR A 91 7.47 1.81 4.21
CA THR A 91 7.42 0.78 5.27
C THR A 91 7.99 -0.57 4.84
N GLY A 92 8.17 -0.83 3.56
CA GLY A 92 8.45 -2.15 3.03
C GLY A 92 7.25 -3.10 3.01
N VAL A 93 6.05 -2.62 3.40
CA VAL A 93 4.81 -3.41 3.47
C VAL A 93 3.76 -2.78 2.55
N PRO A 94 2.93 -3.57 1.85
CA PRO A 94 2.92 -5.04 1.80
C PRO A 94 4.08 -5.60 0.98
N ASN A 95 4.62 -6.74 1.40
CA ASN A 95 5.61 -7.47 0.62
C ASN A 95 4.88 -8.26 -0.49
N ILE A 96 4.63 -7.60 -1.61
CA ILE A 96 3.93 -8.18 -2.75
C ILE A 96 4.92 -9.00 -3.57
N PRO A 97 4.61 -10.27 -3.88
CA PRO A 97 5.45 -11.08 -4.74
C PRO A 97 5.59 -10.44 -6.13
N ILE A 98 6.83 -10.30 -6.58
CA ILE A 98 7.13 -9.73 -7.90
C ILE A 98 7.40 -10.88 -8.86
N ASN A 99 6.75 -10.84 -10.01
CA ASN A 99 7.06 -11.77 -11.09
C ASN A 99 8.17 -11.18 -11.97
N PRO A 100 9.42 -11.69 -11.91
CA PRO A 100 10.54 -11.13 -12.66
C PRO A 100 10.35 -11.20 -14.18
N LYS A 101 9.48 -12.12 -14.66
CA LYS A 101 9.19 -12.28 -16.10
C LYS A 101 8.29 -11.18 -16.65
N SER A 102 7.49 -10.54 -15.81
CA SER A 102 6.59 -9.45 -16.21
C SER A 102 7.11 -8.07 -15.80
N ASN A 103 8.08 -8.01 -14.89
CA ASN A 103 8.67 -6.77 -14.43
C ASN A 103 9.81 -6.32 -15.37
N ARG A 104 9.73 -5.09 -15.85
CA ARG A 104 10.75 -4.49 -16.74
C ARG A 104 11.82 -3.69 -15.98
N ASN A 105 11.75 -3.60 -14.67
CA ASN A 105 12.77 -2.93 -13.87
C ASN A 105 14.10 -3.71 -13.91
N ILE A 106 15.18 -3.03 -13.61
CA ILE A 106 16.48 -3.63 -13.40
C ILE A 106 16.96 -3.27 -12.00
N PRO A 107 17.06 -4.22 -11.07
CA PRO A 107 16.76 -5.67 -11.23
C PRO A 107 15.24 -5.97 -11.30
N SER A 108 14.87 -7.02 -12.03
CA SER A 108 13.47 -7.36 -12.31
C SER A 108 12.73 -8.01 -11.14
N ASP A 109 13.43 -8.40 -10.08
CA ASP A 109 12.91 -9.02 -8.86
C ASP A 109 12.60 -8.01 -7.74
N LYS A 110 12.73 -6.71 -8.03
CA LYS A 110 12.50 -5.64 -7.04
C LYS A 110 11.43 -4.65 -7.49
N MET A 111 10.73 -4.10 -6.51
CA MET A 111 9.81 -2.99 -6.71
C MET A 111 10.58 -1.69 -6.99
N PRO A 112 10.07 -0.84 -7.91
CA PRO A 112 10.65 0.48 -8.12
C PRO A 112 10.54 1.34 -6.86
N LEU A 113 11.55 2.18 -6.63
CA LEU A 113 11.59 3.10 -5.49
C LEU A 113 11.14 4.51 -5.86
N ARG A 114 11.13 4.85 -7.15
CA ARG A 114 10.74 6.18 -7.65
C ARG A 114 10.23 6.09 -9.09
N TRP A 115 9.64 7.16 -9.56
CA TRP A 115 9.49 7.42 -10.99
C TRP A 115 10.72 8.16 -11.51
N MET A 116 11.04 7.94 -12.77
CA MET A 116 12.03 8.74 -13.50
C MET A 116 11.49 10.15 -13.71
N TYR A 117 12.37 11.09 -14.01
CA TYR A 117 11.94 12.42 -14.44
C TYR A 117 11.12 12.33 -15.73
N PRO A 118 10.06 13.16 -15.88
CA PRO A 118 9.31 13.23 -17.13
C PRO A 118 10.20 13.64 -18.31
N SER A 119 9.88 13.15 -19.49
CA SER A 119 10.63 13.49 -20.71
C SER A 119 10.64 14.99 -20.98
N GLU A 120 9.52 15.68 -20.70
CA GLU A 120 9.42 17.12 -20.85
C GLU A 120 10.44 17.89 -20.02
N GLU A 121 10.72 17.42 -18.80
CA GLU A 121 11.74 18.03 -17.95
C GLU A 121 13.16 17.83 -18.52
N LEU A 122 13.40 16.67 -19.14
CA LEU A 122 14.67 16.42 -19.82
C LEU A 122 14.82 17.27 -21.10
N ASP A 123 13.72 17.57 -21.80
CA ASP A 123 13.74 18.37 -23.03
C ASP A 123 13.88 19.87 -22.77
N TYR A 124 13.23 20.40 -21.74
CA TYR A 124 13.14 21.85 -21.49
C TYR A 124 14.00 22.36 -20.34
N ASN A 125 14.51 21.48 -19.47
CA ASN A 125 15.24 21.82 -18.26
C ASN A 125 16.44 20.90 -18.01
N MET A 126 17.07 20.45 -19.08
CA MET A 126 18.13 19.42 -19.10
C MET A 126 19.25 19.69 -18.09
N ASP A 127 19.75 20.92 -18.02
CA ASP A 127 20.92 21.25 -17.18
C ASP A 127 20.59 21.07 -15.68
N ASN A 128 19.43 21.58 -15.23
CA ASN A 128 19.03 21.44 -13.84
C ASN A 128 18.67 20.00 -13.49
N VAL A 129 17.97 19.30 -14.39
CA VAL A 129 17.60 17.88 -14.18
C VAL A 129 18.84 17.01 -14.14
N SER A 130 19.78 17.19 -15.08
CA SER A 130 21.05 16.44 -15.11
C SER A 130 21.87 16.66 -13.85
N LYS A 131 21.91 17.92 -13.37
CA LYS A 131 22.56 18.25 -12.10
C LYS A 131 21.86 17.55 -10.92
N SER A 132 20.53 17.57 -10.86
CA SER A 132 19.76 16.93 -9.80
C SER A 132 19.94 15.40 -9.82
N ILE A 133 19.97 14.77 -11.01
CA ILE A 133 20.23 13.35 -11.18
C ILE A 133 21.64 13.01 -10.68
N SER A 134 22.63 13.81 -11.04
CA SER A 134 24.00 13.60 -10.58
C SER A 134 24.13 13.71 -9.06
N ASP A 135 23.55 14.76 -8.47
CA ASP A 135 23.67 15.05 -7.04
C ASP A 135 22.91 14.02 -6.18
N GLN A 136 21.77 13.54 -6.65
CA GLN A 136 20.89 12.66 -5.85
C GLN A 136 21.11 11.17 -6.11
N TYR A 137 21.41 10.79 -7.36
CA TYR A 137 21.42 9.41 -7.84
C TYR A 137 22.71 8.94 -8.48
N GLY A 138 23.77 9.76 -8.46
CA GLY A 138 25.07 9.40 -9.00
C GLY A 138 25.12 9.38 -10.54
N GLY A 139 24.21 10.11 -11.19
CA GLY A 139 24.22 10.31 -12.65
C GLY A 139 23.30 9.37 -13.44
N SER A 140 22.57 8.46 -12.77
CA SER A 140 21.58 7.59 -13.42
C SER A 140 20.16 7.92 -13.00
N ASP A 141 19.30 8.24 -13.97
CA ASP A 141 17.86 8.40 -13.73
C ASP A 141 17.16 7.06 -13.94
N ASP A 142 17.09 6.25 -12.89
CA ASP A 142 16.46 4.95 -12.92
C ASP A 142 15.42 4.77 -11.79
N TYR A 143 14.61 3.73 -11.92
CA TYR A 143 13.54 3.40 -10.96
C TYR A 143 14.04 2.96 -9.58
N MET A 144 15.32 2.58 -9.46
CA MET A 144 15.91 2.05 -8.23
C MET A 144 16.66 3.10 -7.43
N GLY A 145 16.75 4.33 -7.95
CA GLY A 145 17.39 5.46 -7.25
C GLY A 145 16.74 5.72 -5.89
N VAL A 146 17.54 5.69 -4.83
CA VAL A 146 17.03 5.92 -3.46
C VAL A 146 16.90 7.41 -3.20
N MET A 147 15.66 7.90 -3.07
CA MET A 147 15.40 9.30 -2.73
C MET A 147 15.88 9.61 -1.31
N TRP A 148 16.30 10.86 -1.09
CA TRP A 148 16.78 11.32 0.25
C TRP A 148 15.76 11.04 1.38
N ILE A 149 14.46 11.13 1.10
CA ILE A 149 13.39 10.88 2.07
C ILE A 149 13.27 9.39 2.47
N LEU A 150 13.90 8.48 1.72
CA LEU A 150 13.93 7.04 1.99
C LEU A 150 15.26 6.58 2.62
N LYS A 151 16.20 7.48 2.81
CA LYS A 151 17.47 7.26 3.51
C LYS A 151 17.28 7.51 4.99
#